data_81e89b19671f1dacd1e7079a1f143062
#
_entry.id   81e89b19671f1dacd1e7079a1f143062
#
_cell.length_a   1.000
_cell.length_b   1.000
_cell.length_c   1.000
_cell.angle_alpha   90.00
_cell.angle_beta   90.00
_cell.angle_gamma   90.00
#
_symmetry.space_group_name_H-M   'P 1'
#
loop_
_entity.id
_entity.type
_entity.pdbx_description
1 polymer ?
#
loop_
_entity_poly.entity_id
_entity_poly.type
_entity_poly.pdbx_seq_one_letter_code
_entity_poly.pdbx_strand_id
1 'polypeptide(L)' 'MKYLVRTHCLEWHDIGLIIEADSEKEARELGVELEGDVYYDNYDTTDQVNIESVEEYEN' A
#
# COMPACT_ATOMS: atom_id res chain seq x y z
N MET A 1 -11.95 -8.48 3.07
CA MET A 1 -11.91 -7.18 3.70
C MET A 1 -10.93 -6.28 3.01
N LYS A 2 -11.26 -5.02 2.83
CA LYS A 2 -10.36 -4.10 2.13
C LYS A 2 -9.54 -3.29 3.10
N TYR A 3 -8.31 -3.05 2.72
CA TYR A 3 -7.38 -2.25 3.52
C TYR A 3 -6.77 -1.15 2.64
N LEU A 4 -6.62 0.02 3.23
CA LEU A 4 -5.84 1.07 2.58
C LEU A 4 -4.43 0.97 3.13
N VAL A 5 -3.52 0.59 2.27
CA VAL A 5 -2.12 0.42 2.63
C VAL A 5 -1.35 1.61 2.07
N ARG A 6 -0.79 2.41 2.97
CA ARG A 6 0.03 3.54 2.57
C ARG A 6 1.47 3.12 2.59
N THR A 7 2.11 3.24 1.45
CA THR A 7 3.50 2.87 1.30
C THR A 7 4.32 4.12 1.05
N HIS A 8 5.57 4.07 1.45
CA HIS A 8 6.50 5.16 1.24
C HIS A 8 7.73 4.59 0.56
N CYS A 9 8.06 5.12 -0.58
CA CYS A 9 9.28 4.77 -1.28
C CYS A 9 10.33 5.82 -0.93
N LEU A 10 11.50 5.69 -1.50
CA LEU A 10 12.57 6.64 -1.20
C LEU A 10 12.17 8.08 -1.54
N GLU A 11 12.53 8.97 -0.66
CA GLU A 11 12.33 10.40 -0.80
C GLU A 11 10.84 10.77 -0.74
N TRP A 12 10.29 11.36 -1.76
CA TRP A 12 8.96 11.94 -1.74
C TRP A 12 7.89 11.04 -2.35
N HIS A 13 8.21 9.79 -2.54
CA HIS A 13 7.37 8.90 -3.33
C HIS A 13 6.43 8.09 -2.45
N ASP A 14 5.15 8.37 -2.57
CA ASP A 14 4.11 7.68 -1.81
C ASP A 14 3.14 7.00 -2.74
N ILE A 15 2.73 5.80 -2.35
CA ILE A 15 1.66 5.08 -3.06
C ILE A 15 0.64 4.62 -2.02
N GLY A 16 -0.63 4.84 -2.31
CA GLY A 16 -1.70 4.26 -1.53
C GLY A 16 -2.35 3.14 -2.33
N LEU A 17 -2.54 2.00 -1.71
CA LEU A 17 -3.12 0.83 -2.35
C LEU A 17 -4.36 0.37 -1.62
N ILE A 18 -5.38 -0.02 -2.37
CA ILE A 18 -6.55 -0.69 -1.81
C ILE A 18 -6.33 -2.17 -2.02
N ILE A 19 -6.18 -2.91 -0.95
CA ILE A 19 -5.84 -4.32 -1.01
C ILE A 19 -6.93 -5.15 -0.35
N GLU A 20 -7.42 -6.16 -1.07
CA GLU A 20 -8.34 -7.13 -0.51
C GLU A 20 -7.53 -8.22 0.17
N ALA A 21 -7.76 -8.41 1.47
CA ALA A 21 -7.00 -9.37 2.26
C ALA A 21 -7.83 -9.88 3.41
N ASP A 22 -7.42 -11.00 3.98
CA ASP A 22 -8.11 -11.60 5.11
C ASP A 22 -7.68 -10.99 6.44
N SER A 23 -6.53 -10.37 6.47
CA SER A 23 -6.01 -9.77 7.69
C SER A 23 -5.09 -8.60 7.35
N GLU A 24 -4.83 -7.79 8.36
CA GLU A 24 -3.91 -6.67 8.24
C GLU A 24 -2.51 -7.16 7.86
N LYS A 25 -2.10 -8.29 8.42
CA LYS A 25 -0.80 -8.86 8.12
C LYS A 25 -0.68 -9.21 6.64
N GLU A 26 -1.70 -9.84 6.09
CA GLU A 26 -1.71 -10.19 4.67
C GLU A 26 -1.71 -8.94 3.80
N ALA A 27 -2.49 -7.93 4.19
CA ALA A 27 -2.51 -6.68 3.45
C ALA A 27 -1.14 -6.03 3.42
N ARG A 28 -0.43 -6.09 4.53
CA ARG A 28 0.92 -5.53 4.63
C ARG A 28 1.90 -6.26 3.72
N GLU A 29 1.80 -7.58 3.68
CA GLU A 29 2.65 -8.39 2.82
C GLU A 29 2.42 -8.08 1.34
N LEU A 30 1.16 -7.96 0.97
CA LEU A 30 0.80 -7.61 -0.41
C LEU A 30 1.23 -6.18 -0.74
N GLY A 31 1.17 -5.29 0.23
CA GLY A 31 1.59 -3.91 0.04
C GLY A 31 3.07 -3.79 -0.29
N VAL A 32 3.90 -4.64 0.31
CA VAL A 32 5.33 -4.64 0.02
C VAL A 32 5.59 -4.98 -1.45
N GLU A 33 4.73 -5.82 -2.02
CA GLU A 33 4.86 -6.20 -3.42
C GLU A 33 4.07 -5.29 -4.35
N LEU A 34 3.47 -4.24 -3.80
CA LEU A 34 2.64 -3.28 -4.52
C LEU A 34 1.48 -3.95 -5.27
N GLU A 35 0.93 -4.98 -4.65
CA GLU A 35 -0.23 -5.66 -5.20
C GLU A 35 -1.50 -5.02 -4.68
N GLY A 36 -2.47 -4.82 -5.57
CA GLY A 36 -3.72 -4.18 -5.22
C GLY A 36 -4.04 -3.05 -6.16
N ASP A 37 -5.16 -2.40 -5.93
CA ASP A 37 -5.58 -1.28 -6.76
C ASP A 37 -4.94 0.01 -6.27
N VAL A 38 -4.34 0.75 -7.17
CA VAL A 38 -3.70 2.00 -6.82
C VAL A 38 -4.76 3.03 -6.46
N TYR A 39 -4.68 3.53 -5.24
CA TYR A 39 -5.57 4.58 -4.76
C TYR A 39 -4.99 5.96 -5.06
N TYR A 40 -3.70 6.11 -4.82
CA TYR A 40 -2.96 7.28 -5.28
C TYR A 40 -1.51 6.90 -5.50
N ASP A 41 -0.85 7.63 -6.39
CA ASP A 41 0.51 7.33 -6.78
C ASP A 41 1.21 8.65 -7.10
N ASN A 42 2.24 8.95 -6.36
CA ASN A 42 3.00 10.19 -6.49
C ASN A 42 4.44 9.98 -6.88
N TYR A 43 4.72 8.93 -7.64
CA TYR A 43 6.11 8.69 -7.92
C TYR A 43 6.33 7.94 -9.24
N ASP A 44 7.59 7.87 -9.67
CA ASP A 44 7.97 7.29 -10.95
C ASP A 44 8.69 5.95 -10.85
N THR A 45 9.38 5.69 -9.77
CA THR A 45 10.16 4.46 -9.62
C THR A 45 10.05 3.89 -8.23
N THR A 46 10.15 2.57 -8.12
CA THR A 46 10.17 1.89 -6.84
C THR A 46 11.51 1.22 -6.63
N ASP A 47 12.35 1.82 -5.85
CA ASP A 47 13.60 1.18 -5.47
C ASP A 47 13.40 0.42 -4.16
N GLN A 48 12.60 0.98 -3.28
CA GLN A 48 12.42 0.42 -1.97
C GLN A 48 11.05 0.82 -1.44
N VAL A 49 10.30 -0.14 -0.94
CA VAL A 49 8.95 0.09 -0.46
C VAL A 49 8.88 -0.17 1.03
N ASN A 50 8.43 0.82 1.77
CA ASN A 50 8.20 0.70 3.20
C ASN A 50 6.72 0.92 3.47
N ILE A 51 6.16 0.10 4.34
CA ILE A 51 4.76 0.26 4.71
C ILE A 51 4.67 1.32 5.80
N GLU A 52 3.95 2.39 5.52
CA GLU A 52 3.74 3.46 6.49
C GLU A 52 2.57 3.15 7.40
N SER A 53 1.47 2.72 6.82
CA SER A 53 0.29 2.38 7.61
C SER A 53 -0.61 1.42 6.87
N VAL A 54 -1.38 0.67 7.63
CA VAL A 54 -2.40 -0.23 7.09
C VAL A 54 -3.65 0.05 7.91
N GLU A 55 -4.73 0.38 7.24
CA GLU A 55 -5.99 0.64 7.93
C GLU A 55 -7.16 0.06 7.14
N GLU A 56 -8.24 -0.28 7.81
CA GLU A 56 -9.40 -0.81 7.14
C GLU A 56 -10.00 0.27 6.24
N TYR A 57 -10.37 -0.15 5.05
CA TYR A 57 -10.96 0.76 4.08
C TYR A 57 -12.40 0.36 3.81
N GLU A 58 -13.33 1.28 4.00
CA GLU A 58 -14.73 1.07 3.70
C GLU A 58 -15.19 2.04 2.62
N ASN A 59 -15.90 1.49 1.66
CA ASN A 59 -16.49 2.30 0.60
C ASN A 59 -17.74 3.01 1.09
#